data_a00633eb6c0e1da3a12473b5a546da14
#
_entry.id   a00633eb6c0e1da3a12473b5a546da14
#
_cell.length_a   1.000
_cell.length_b   1.000
_cell.length_c   1.000
_cell.angle_alpha   90.00
_cell.angle_beta   90.00
_cell.angle_gamma   90.00
#
_symmetry.space_group_name_H-M   'P 1'
#
loop_
_entity.id
_entity.type
_entity.pdbx_description
1 polymer ?
#
loop_
_entity_poly.entity_id
_entity_poly.type
_entity_poly.pdbx_seq_one_letter_code
_entity_poly.pdbx_strand_id
1 'polypeptide(L)'
;MNTTSVFLRSFLLVGAGLAALATSTLLADSRVDARLSIGIPLPNGYVDVVVGREHYYHYRGNFYHRGLHGYVMVRAPRGAMIRELPPRCARIYVGNVVYYRYGDVFYCAAPGGYVVVDPPAVASLPPPPPPVTEYQSVMVGSTEYLFKDGQFFQRTPEGLVWTEAPLGAITKTLPTDATSVWYQDNEYFECGNVYFRKTPDGYKVVPRPWNG
;
A
#
# COMPACT_ATOMS: atom_id res chain seq x y z
N MET A 1 -45.78 -3.76 77.32
CA MET A 1 -46.61 -4.93 77.17
C MET A 1 -45.98 -5.74 76.05
N ASN A 2 -45.26 -6.70 76.51
CA ASN A 2 -45.44 -8.14 76.25
C ASN A 2 -45.16 -8.53 74.80
N THR A 3 -44.44 -9.51 74.44
CA THR A 3 -43.80 -10.67 75.08
C THR A 3 -43.00 -11.36 73.95
N THR A 4 -41.74 -11.69 74.21
CA THR A 4 -41.13 -13.02 74.30
C THR A 4 -41.53 -14.06 73.19
N SER A 5 -40.57 -14.62 72.54
CA SER A 5 -40.03 -15.99 72.59
C SER A 5 -39.23 -16.29 71.34
N VAL A 6 -37.98 -16.56 71.36
CA VAL A 6 -37.15 -17.72 71.65
C VAL A 6 -37.66 -19.03 71.02
N PHE A 7 -36.85 -19.60 70.19
CA PHE A 7 -36.43 -20.97 69.98
C PHE A 7 -35.72 -21.08 68.62
N LEU A 8 -34.47 -21.24 68.54
CA LEU A 8 -33.44 -22.28 68.79
C LEU A 8 -33.62 -23.56 67.99
N ARG A 9 -32.53 -23.94 67.40
CA ARG A 9 -32.09 -25.27 66.82
C ARG A 9 -32.34 -25.37 65.33
N SER A 10 -31.51 -25.90 64.52
CA SER A 10 -30.19 -26.60 64.63
C SER A 10 -29.76 -26.99 63.24
N PHE A 11 -28.48 -26.97 62.99
CA PHE A 11 -27.70 -27.87 62.13
C PHE A 11 -28.25 -28.29 60.75
N LEU A 12 -27.52 -27.91 59.67
CA LEU A 12 -26.71 -28.91 58.95
C LEU A 12 -25.78 -28.22 57.97
N LEU A 13 -24.50 -28.47 58.15
CA LEU A 13 -23.47 -28.31 57.12
C LEU A 13 -23.89 -29.11 55.88
N VAL A 14 -23.63 -28.57 54.68
CA VAL A 14 -23.01 -29.30 53.56
C VAL A 14 -22.73 -28.32 52.43
N GLY A 15 -21.51 -28.32 51.97
CA GLY A 15 -21.18 -28.18 50.57
C GLY A 15 -20.60 -26.86 50.13
N ALA A 16 -19.30 -26.80 50.22
CA ALA A 16 -18.50 -25.89 49.44
C ALA A 16 -18.78 -26.00 47.96
N GLY A 17 -19.20 -24.93 47.38
CA GLY A 17 -19.27 -24.75 45.92
C GLY A 17 -18.72 -23.39 45.61
N LEU A 18 -17.41 -23.30 45.55
CA LEU A 18 -16.72 -22.12 45.06
C LEU A 18 -16.93 -22.07 43.54
N ALA A 19 -18.02 -21.49 43.11
CA ALA A 19 -18.17 -21.08 41.72
C ALA A 19 -17.23 -19.91 41.47
N ALA A 20 -16.02 -20.20 41.08
CA ALA A 20 -15.16 -19.23 40.46
C ALA A 20 -15.80 -18.78 39.15
N LEU A 21 -16.47 -17.65 39.19
CA LEU A 21 -16.78 -16.90 37.97
C LEU A 21 -15.45 -16.49 37.34
N ALA A 22 -14.95 -17.35 36.47
CA ALA A 22 -13.92 -16.98 35.54
C ALA A 22 -14.52 -15.91 34.61
N THR A 23 -14.32 -14.65 34.96
CA THR A 23 -14.41 -13.57 34.01
C THR A 23 -13.33 -13.82 32.97
N SER A 24 -13.69 -14.55 31.93
CA SER A 24 -12.92 -14.55 30.69
C SER A 24 -12.98 -13.13 30.16
N THR A 25 -12.01 -12.32 30.57
CA THR A 25 -11.64 -11.16 29.76
C THR A 25 -11.32 -11.72 28.39
N LEU A 26 -12.22 -11.54 27.48
CA LEU A 26 -11.93 -11.56 26.04
C LEU A 26 -10.88 -10.48 25.81
N LEU A 27 -9.62 -10.85 26.04
CA LEU A 27 -8.53 -10.23 25.31
C LEU A 27 -8.86 -10.50 23.86
N ALA A 28 -9.49 -9.52 23.23
CA ALA A 28 -9.63 -9.51 21.78
C ALA A 28 -8.23 -9.75 21.26
N ASP A 29 -8.04 -10.96 20.77
CA ASP A 29 -6.76 -11.45 20.32
C ASP A 29 -6.39 -10.67 19.07
N SER A 30 -5.60 -9.60 19.27
CA SER A 30 -4.94 -8.88 18.18
C SER A 30 -4.02 -9.78 17.34
N ARG A 31 -3.97 -11.08 17.66
CA ARG A 31 -3.29 -12.11 16.87
C ARG A 31 -4.09 -12.63 15.69
N VAL A 32 -5.40 -12.37 15.64
CA VAL A 32 -6.22 -12.82 14.51
C VAL A 32 -5.90 -11.98 13.27
N ASP A 33 -5.58 -10.71 13.44
CA ASP A 33 -5.17 -9.85 12.32
C ASP A 33 -3.79 -10.19 11.76
N ALA A 34 -2.91 -10.76 12.57
CA ALA A 34 -1.57 -11.14 12.11
C ALA A 34 -1.55 -12.43 11.25
N ARG A 35 -2.57 -13.26 11.32
CA ARG A 35 -2.63 -14.52 10.56
C ARG A 35 -3.35 -14.42 9.22
N LEU A 36 -4.18 -13.42 9.01
CA LEU A 36 -4.79 -13.13 7.71
C LEU A 36 -3.92 -12.21 6.84
N SER A 37 -2.79 -11.77 7.37
CA SER A 37 -1.79 -10.98 6.66
C SER A 37 -0.73 -11.85 6.02
N ILE A 38 -1.09 -12.87 5.25
CA ILE A 38 -0.24 -13.33 4.16
C ILE A 38 -0.48 -12.34 3.01
N GLY A 39 -0.39 -11.06 3.32
CA GLY A 39 -0.40 -10.01 2.34
C GLY A 39 1.00 -9.93 1.73
N ILE A 40 1.06 -9.94 0.42
CA ILE A 40 2.23 -9.58 -0.35
C ILE A 40 2.80 -8.29 0.27
N PRO A 41 4.03 -8.28 0.79
CA PRO A 41 4.61 -7.08 1.37
C PRO A 41 4.76 -6.01 0.28
N LEU A 42 4.58 -4.75 0.63
CA LEU A 42 4.92 -3.66 -0.29
C LEU A 42 6.42 -3.73 -0.65
N PRO A 43 6.79 -3.26 -1.85
CA PRO A 43 8.17 -3.23 -2.28
C PRO A 43 9.01 -2.40 -1.32
N ASN A 44 10.28 -2.76 -1.14
CA ASN A 44 11.22 -1.94 -0.37
C ASN A 44 11.24 -0.51 -0.90
N GLY A 45 11.25 0.46 0.02
CA GLY A 45 11.25 1.89 -0.34
C GLY A 45 9.87 2.55 -0.31
N TYR A 46 8.82 1.85 0.12
CA TYR A 46 7.57 2.53 0.44
C TYR A 46 7.72 3.43 1.68
N VAL A 47 6.89 4.45 1.73
CA VAL A 47 6.81 5.38 2.87
C VAL A 47 5.46 5.25 3.52
N ASP A 48 5.42 5.05 4.83
CA ASP A 48 4.19 5.13 5.63
C ASP A 48 3.76 6.60 5.76
N VAL A 49 2.50 6.87 5.45
CA VAL A 49 1.91 8.20 5.45
C VAL A 49 0.63 8.17 6.27
N VAL A 50 0.59 8.93 7.36
CA VAL A 50 -0.59 9.02 8.22
C VAL A 50 -1.36 10.28 7.91
N VAL A 51 -2.67 10.15 7.66
CA VAL A 51 -3.58 11.27 7.47
C VAL A 51 -4.75 11.12 8.43
N GLY A 52 -4.80 11.99 9.43
CA GLY A 52 -5.76 11.85 10.53
C GLY A 52 -5.46 10.60 11.37
N ARG A 53 -6.34 9.60 11.27
CA ARG A 53 -6.19 8.30 11.95
C ARG A 53 -5.92 7.15 10.98
N GLU A 54 -5.87 7.44 9.69
CA GLU A 54 -5.72 6.43 8.64
C GLU A 54 -4.27 6.32 8.21
N HIS A 55 -3.82 5.08 7.98
CA HIS A 55 -2.51 4.74 7.46
C HIS A 55 -2.58 4.46 5.96
N TYR A 56 -1.71 5.14 5.23
CA TYR A 56 -1.51 4.96 3.80
C TYR A 56 -0.05 4.62 3.53
N TYR A 57 0.18 4.02 2.40
CA TYR A 57 1.53 3.66 1.95
C TYR A 57 1.77 4.36 0.62
N HIS A 58 2.84 5.13 0.54
CA HIS A 58 3.23 5.83 -0.68
C HIS A 58 4.41 5.12 -1.32
N TYR A 59 4.27 4.78 -2.60
CA TYR A 59 5.35 4.20 -3.39
C TYR A 59 5.25 4.65 -4.85
N ARG A 60 6.35 5.23 -5.38
CA ARG A 60 6.48 5.66 -6.78
C ARG A 60 5.30 6.52 -7.28
N GLY A 61 4.84 7.45 -6.46
CA GLY A 61 3.75 8.38 -6.80
C GLY A 61 2.33 7.86 -6.61
N ASN A 62 2.18 6.59 -6.24
CA ASN A 62 0.88 5.99 -5.93
C ASN A 62 0.69 5.87 -4.41
N PHE A 63 -0.57 5.95 -4.00
CA PHE A 63 -0.97 5.73 -2.61
C PHE A 63 -1.75 4.43 -2.51
N TYR A 64 -1.52 3.73 -1.42
CA TYR A 64 -2.12 2.43 -1.13
C TYR A 64 -2.72 2.43 0.26
N HIS A 65 -3.79 1.68 0.41
CA HIS A 65 -4.39 1.32 1.69
C HIS A 65 -4.35 -0.19 1.84
N ARG A 66 -4.26 -0.68 3.07
CA ARG A 66 -4.28 -2.11 3.33
C ARG A 66 -5.70 -2.65 3.19
N GLY A 67 -5.94 -3.52 2.23
CA GLY A 67 -7.19 -4.22 2.00
C GLY A 67 -7.11 -5.70 2.41
N LEU A 68 -8.18 -6.43 2.15
CA LEU A 68 -8.27 -7.87 2.48
C LEU A 68 -7.31 -8.72 1.64
N HIS A 69 -7.09 -8.33 0.38
CA HIS A 69 -6.27 -9.08 -0.58
C HIS A 69 -4.85 -8.51 -0.73
N GLY A 70 -4.49 -7.50 0.05
CA GLY A 70 -3.18 -6.84 -0.03
C GLY A 70 -3.29 -5.32 -0.01
N TYR A 71 -2.39 -4.65 -0.71
CA TYR A 71 -2.34 -3.20 -0.76
C TYR A 71 -3.10 -2.69 -1.99
N VAL A 72 -4.26 -2.10 -1.75
CA VAL A 72 -5.15 -1.54 -2.77
C VAL A 72 -4.70 -0.12 -3.10
N MET A 73 -4.53 0.17 -4.39
CA MET A 73 -4.26 1.53 -4.85
C MET A 73 -5.47 2.41 -4.60
N VAL A 74 -5.25 3.56 -3.98
CA VAL A 74 -6.28 4.53 -3.66
C VAL A 74 -5.91 5.92 -4.21
N ARG A 75 -6.90 6.80 -4.28
CA ARG A 75 -6.66 8.21 -4.59
C ARG A 75 -5.75 8.80 -3.51
N ALA A 76 -4.81 9.67 -3.92
CA ALA A 76 -3.94 10.37 -2.99
C ALA A 76 -4.76 11.11 -1.92
N PRO A 77 -4.57 10.78 -0.63
CA PRO A 77 -5.33 11.41 0.43
C PRO A 77 -4.86 12.85 0.63
N ARG A 78 -5.80 13.78 0.65
CA ARG A 78 -5.51 15.19 0.92
C ARG A 78 -4.85 15.36 2.29
N GLY A 79 -3.80 16.16 2.35
CA GLY A 79 -3.01 16.35 3.55
C GLY A 79 -1.92 15.30 3.78
N ALA A 80 -1.82 14.27 2.94
CA ALA A 80 -0.71 13.33 2.98
C ALA A 80 0.62 14.05 2.76
N MET A 81 1.59 13.80 3.62
CA MET A 81 2.94 14.35 3.49
C MET A 81 3.91 13.29 2.96
N ILE A 82 4.65 13.66 1.94
CA ILE A 82 5.76 12.89 1.38
C ILE A 82 7.04 13.70 1.47
N ARG A 83 8.19 13.04 1.67
CA ARG A 83 9.47 13.74 1.77
C ARG A 83 10.02 14.20 0.42
N GLU A 84 9.82 13.37 -0.58
CA GLU A 84 10.35 13.57 -1.94
C GLU A 84 9.21 13.43 -2.94
N LEU A 85 9.24 14.29 -3.96
CA LEU A 85 8.29 14.21 -5.06
C LEU A 85 8.55 12.96 -5.92
N PRO A 86 7.51 12.35 -6.47
CA PRO A 86 7.68 11.33 -7.49
C PRO A 86 8.51 11.87 -8.66
N PRO A 87 9.30 11.02 -9.34
CA PRO A 87 10.05 11.44 -10.49
C PRO A 87 9.13 12.00 -11.58
N ARG A 88 9.60 13.04 -12.27
CA ARG A 88 8.85 13.70 -13.36
C ARG A 88 7.60 14.49 -12.91
N CYS A 89 7.56 14.96 -11.68
CA CYS A 89 6.55 15.94 -11.28
C CYS A 89 6.68 17.21 -12.14
N ALA A 90 5.58 17.65 -12.74
CA ALA A 90 5.50 18.91 -13.44
C ALA A 90 5.34 20.04 -12.42
N ARG A 91 6.14 21.12 -12.57
CA ARG A 91 5.98 22.34 -11.78
C ARG A 91 4.97 23.25 -12.45
N ILE A 92 3.97 23.70 -11.69
CA ILE A 92 2.89 24.57 -12.16
C ILE A 92 2.83 25.81 -11.26
N TYR A 93 2.75 26.98 -11.87
CA TYR A 93 2.62 28.25 -11.18
C TYR A 93 1.17 28.74 -11.28
N VAL A 94 0.56 29.00 -10.14
CA VAL A 94 -0.78 29.58 -10.05
C VAL A 94 -0.70 30.79 -9.12
N GLY A 95 -0.75 31.97 -9.70
CA GLY A 95 -0.41 33.21 -8.99
C GLY A 95 0.99 33.12 -8.42
N ASN A 96 1.13 33.34 -7.10
CA ASN A 96 2.40 33.25 -6.38
C ASN A 96 2.65 31.87 -5.74
N VAL A 97 1.78 30.87 -6.02
CA VAL A 97 1.90 29.52 -5.44
C VAL A 97 2.48 28.56 -6.46
N VAL A 98 3.45 27.77 -6.02
CA VAL A 98 4.05 26.70 -6.82
C VAL A 98 3.38 25.38 -6.46
N TYR A 99 2.79 24.74 -7.44
CA TYR A 99 2.26 23.39 -7.35
C TYR A 99 3.17 22.42 -8.09
N TYR A 100 3.22 21.19 -7.60
CA TYR A 100 3.88 20.09 -8.28
C TYR A 100 2.82 19.07 -8.63
N ARG A 101 2.77 18.65 -9.90
CA ARG A 101 1.76 17.73 -10.41
C ARG A 101 2.38 16.43 -10.86
N TYR A 102 1.81 15.33 -10.38
CA TYR A 102 2.11 13.98 -10.84
C TYR A 102 0.79 13.25 -11.16
N GLY A 103 0.52 12.98 -12.44
CA GLY A 103 -0.79 12.51 -12.86
C GLY A 103 -1.91 13.46 -12.44
N ASP A 104 -2.84 12.97 -11.66
CA ASP A 104 -3.96 13.76 -11.11
C ASP A 104 -3.70 14.29 -9.69
N VAL A 105 -2.51 14.03 -9.14
CA VAL A 105 -2.14 14.45 -7.80
C VAL A 105 -1.40 15.77 -7.82
N PHE A 106 -1.81 16.70 -6.95
CA PHE A 106 -1.15 17.99 -6.77
C PHE A 106 -0.50 18.04 -5.39
N TYR A 107 0.70 18.61 -5.37
CA TYR A 107 1.48 18.82 -4.15
C TYR A 107 1.89 20.28 -4.01
N CYS A 108 1.98 20.74 -2.77
CA CYS A 108 2.65 21.98 -2.41
C CYS A 108 3.82 21.68 -1.49
N ALA A 109 4.87 22.52 -1.58
CA ALA A 109 5.98 22.46 -0.62
C ALA A 109 5.48 22.81 0.78
N ALA A 110 5.92 22.03 1.77
CA ALA A 110 5.59 22.21 3.18
C ALA A 110 6.83 21.93 4.04
N PRO A 111 6.88 22.38 5.30
CA PRO A 111 7.96 22.00 6.20
C PRO A 111 8.10 20.48 6.30
N GLY A 112 9.27 19.97 5.94
CA GLY A 112 9.55 18.52 5.96
C GLY A 112 9.23 17.76 4.67
N GLY A 113 8.78 18.44 3.59
CA GLY A 113 8.54 17.77 2.32
C GLY A 113 7.45 18.42 1.47
N TYR A 114 6.52 17.63 1.01
CA TYR A 114 5.42 18.04 0.13
C TYR A 114 4.10 17.47 0.63
N VAL A 115 3.07 18.29 0.60
CA VAL A 115 1.73 17.91 1.04
C VAL A 115 0.80 17.76 -0.16
N VAL A 116 -0.01 16.71 -0.18
CA VAL A 116 -1.08 16.51 -1.17
C VAL A 116 -2.16 17.56 -0.94
N VAL A 117 -2.48 18.30 -2.00
CA VAL A 117 -3.50 19.36 -2.00
C VAL A 117 -4.55 19.12 -3.07
N ASP A 118 -5.66 19.82 -2.98
CA ASP A 118 -6.65 19.84 -4.06
C ASP A 118 -6.07 20.50 -5.30
N PRO A 119 -6.54 20.14 -6.50
CA PRO A 119 -6.21 20.85 -7.72
C PRO A 119 -6.50 22.34 -7.57
N PRO A 120 -5.59 23.22 -7.97
CA PRO A 120 -5.84 24.66 -7.92
C PRO A 120 -7.04 25.03 -8.81
N ALA A 121 -7.92 25.87 -8.30
CA ALA A 121 -9.06 26.41 -9.03
C ALA A 121 -8.58 27.43 -10.07
N VAL A 122 -8.17 26.96 -11.23
CA VAL A 122 -7.76 27.84 -12.35
C VAL A 122 -8.50 27.44 -13.61
N ALA A 123 -8.96 28.46 -14.33
CA ALA A 123 -9.68 28.30 -15.58
C ALA A 123 -8.83 27.70 -16.73
N SER A 124 -7.52 27.56 -16.54
CA SER A 124 -6.59 27.08 -17.58
C SER A 124 -5.35 26.43 -16.96
N LEU A 125 -5.52 25.28 -16.34
CA LEU A 125 -4.35 24.40 -16.22
C LEU A 125 -3.91 23.99 -17.63
N PRO A 126 -2.59 23.95 -17.95
CA PRO A 126 -2.13 23.30 -19.14
C PRO A 126 -2.78 21.91 -19.18
N PRO A 127 -3.21 21.43 -20.38
CA PRO A 127 -3.79 20.11 -20.48
C PRO A 127 -2.90 19.12 -19.72
N PRO A 128 -3.49 18.15 -19.00
CA PRO A 128 -2.68 17.12 -18.40
C PRO A 128 -1.74 16.61 -19.47
N PRO A 129 -0.45 16.36 -19.14
CA PRO A 129 0.38 15.59 -20.04
C PRO A 129 -0.46 14.38 -20.42
N PRO A 130 -0.43 13.96 -21.69
CA PRO A 130 -1.24 12.84 -22.16
C PRO A 130 -1.17 11.73 -21.11
N PRO A 131 -2.29 11.08 -20.76
CA PRO A 131 -2.33 10.13 -19.67
C PRO A 131 -1.12 9.24 -19.80
N VAL A 132 -0.22 9.36 -18.83
CA VAL A 132 1.02 8.62 -18.86
C VAL A 132 0.61 7.19 -18.70
N THR A 133 0.48 6.57 -19.85
CA THR A 133 0.42 5.13 -20.01
C THR A 133 -0.77 4.47 -19.32
N GLU A 134 -1.74 4.20 -20.12
CA GLU A 134 -2.64 3.07 -19.96
C GLU A 134 -1.84 1.89 -19.37
N TYR A 135 -2.43 1.20 -18.42
CA TYR A 135 -1.80 -0.01 -17.89
C TYR A 135 -1.56 -1.00 -19.02
N GLN A 136 -0.35 -1.48 -19.16
CA GLN A 136 -0.05 -2.55 -20.07
C GLN A 136 -0.55 -3.87 -19.48
N SER A 137 -1.43 -4.58 -20.18
CA SER A 137 -1.81 -5.95 -19.84
C SER A 137 -0.65 -6.90 -20.17
N VAL A 138 -0.28 -7.72 -19.19
CA VAL A 138 0.80 -8.71 -19.28
C VAL A 138 0.26 -10.06 -18.80
N MET A 139 0.29 -11.05 -19.69
CA MET A 139 -0.13 -12.41 -19.36
C MET A 139 1.07 -13.24 -18.87
N VAL A 140 0.89 -13.94 -17.73
CA VAL A 140 1.84 -14.95 -17.26
C VAL A 140 1.06 -16.24 -16.97
N GLY A 141 1.21 -17.21 -17.83
CA GLY A 141 0.30 -18.36 -17.86
C GLY A 141 -1.13 -17.92 -18.16
N SER A 142 -2.06 -18.27 -17.29
CA SER A 142 -3.48 -17.86 -17.39
C SER A 142 -3.82 -16.60 -16.60
N THR A 143 -2.84 -15.99 -15.93
CA THR A 143 -3.07 -14.84 -15.05
C THR A 143 -2.73 -13.54 -15.78
N GLU A 144 -3.68 -12.59 -15.75
CA GLU A 144 -3.45 -11.23 -16.23
C GLU A 144 -2.87 -10.35 -15.11
N TYR A 145 -1.83 -9.62 -15.45
CA TYR A 145 -1.24 -8.57 -14.65
C TYR A 145 -1.32 -7.25 -15.41
N LEU A 146 -1.44 -6.18 -14.67
CA LEU A 146 -1.37 -4.82 -15.20
C LEU A 146 -0.03 -4.22 -14.81
N PHE A 147 0.72 -3.77 -15.80
CA PHE A 147 2.03 -3.16 -15.59
C PHE A 147 1.96 -1.66 -15.82
N LYS A 148 2.51 -0.88 -14.91
CA LYS A 148 2.66 0.57 -15.02
C LYS A 148 3.81 1.07 -14.15
N ASP A 149 4.66 1.92 -14.69
CA ASP A 149 5.76 2.60 -13.98
C ASP A 149 6.64 1.65 -13.14
N GLY A 150 6.93 0.45 -13.66
CA GLY A 150 7.76 -0.55 -12.99
C GLY A 150 7.02 -1.37 -11.93
N GLN A 151 5.72 -1.23 -11.83
CA GLN A 151 4.88 -1.92 -10.85
C GLN A 151 3.89 -2.86 -11.54
N PHE A 152 3.59 -3.96 -10.88
CA PHE A 152 2.59 -4.93 -11.32
C PHE A 152 1.38 -4.92 -10.38
N PHE A 153 0.21 -5.10 -10.97
CA PHE A 153 -1.06 -5.10 -10.26
C PHE A 153 -1.96 -6.23 -10.74
N GLN A 154 -2.83 -6.67 -9.87
CA GLN A 154 -3.96 -7.53 -10.22
C GLN A 154 -5.28 -6.80 -9.98
N ARG A 155 -6.28 -7.09 -10.81
CA ARG A 155 -7.65 -6.61 -10.58
C ARG A 155 -8.33 -7.48 -9.53
N THR A 156 -8.91 -6.82 -8.52
CA THR A 156 -9.75 -7.46 -7.51
C THR A 156 -11.07 -6.69 -7.39
N PRO A 157 -12.07 -7.22 -6.69
CA PRO A 157 -13.29 -6.47 -6.39
C PRO A 157 -13.03 -5.18 -5.61
N GLU A 158 -11.93 -5.10 -4.87
CA GLU A 158 -11.52 -3.92 -4.09
C GLU A 158 -10.81 -2.86 -4.95
N GLY A 159 -10.36 -3.23 -6.15
CA GLY A 159 -9.59 -2.37 -7.06
C GLY A 159 -8.30 -3.01 -7.55
N LEU A 160 -7.31 -2.18 -7.84
CA LEU A 160 -5.98 -2.64 -8.26
C LEU A 160 -5.12 -2.94 -7.05
N VAL A 161 -4.79 -4.20 -6.86
CA VAL A 161 -3.89 -4.67 -5.80
C VAL A 161 -2.49 -4.80 -6.36
N TRP A 162 -1.53 -4.18 -5.71
CA TRP A 162 -0.11 -4.32 -6.04
C TRP A 162 0.36 -5.77 -5.82
N THR A 163 1.18 -6.27 -6.74
CA THR A 163 1.78 -7.60 -6.65
C THR A 163 3.29 -7.52 -6.87
N GLU A 164 4.02 -8.50 -6.39
CA GLU A 164 5.39 -8.69 -6.82
C GLU A 164 5.45 -8.91 -8.34
N ALA A 165 6.58 -8.52 -8.95
CA ALA A 165 6.78 -8.70 -10.37
C ALA A 165 6.80 -10.20 -10.72
N PRO A 166 5.85 -10.69 -11.52
CA PRO A 166 5.80 -12.11 -11.85
C PRO A 166 6.96 -12.48 -12.75
N LEU A 167 7.74 -13.47 -12.34
CA LEU A 167 8.87 -13.96 -13.12
C LEU A 167 8.38 -14.45 -14.49
N GLY A 168 9.12 -14.07 -15.52
CA GLY A 168 8.76 -14.41 -16.89
C GLY A 168 7.77 -13.46 -17.56
N ALA A 169 7.18 -12.51 -16.84
CA ALA A 169 6.35 -11.46 -17.45
C ALA A 169 7.14 -10.68 -18.50
N ILE A 170 6.51 -10.36 -19.63
CA ILE A 170 7.13 -9.59 -20.70
C ILE A 170 6.40 -8.27 -20.87
N THR A 171 7.11 -7.17 -20.63
CA THR A 171 6.61 -5.81 -20.84
C THR A 171 7.11 -5.25 -22.15
N LYS A 172 6.32 -4.45 -22.85
CA LYS A 172 6.73 -3.84 -24.13
C LYS A 172 7.72 -2.71 -23.94
N THR A 173 7.62 -1.99 -22.82
CA THR A 173 8.44 -0.84 -22.50
C THR A 173 8.97 -0.97 -21.09
N LEU A 174 10.12 -0.35 -20.83
CA LEU A 174 10.63 -0.13 -19.48
C LEU A 174 10.16 1.24 -18.95
N PRO A 175 10.06 1.39 -17.62
CA PRO A 175 9.96 2.69 -17.00
C PRO A 175 11.17 3.56 -17.40
N THR A 176 10.96 4.87 -17.49
CA THR A 176 12.04 5.80 -17.92
C THR A 176 13.15 5.98 -16.88
N ASP A 177 12.92 5.56 -15.66
CA ASP A 177 13.88 5.51 -14.55
C ASP A 177 14.53 4.14 -14.39
N ALA A 178 14.30 3.22 -15.31
CA ALA A 178 15.03 1.96 -15.34
C ALA A 178 16.50 2.22 -15.66
N THR A 179 17.39 1.62 -14.87
CA THR A 179 18.84 1.72 -15.03
C THR A 179 19.42 0.45 -15.63
N SER A 180 20.38 0.60 -16.54
CA SER A 180 21.13 -0.54 -17.09
C SER A 180 22.14 -1.02 -16.06
N VAL A 181 22.19 -2.34 -15.84
CA VAL A 181 23.12 -3.02 -14.94
C VAL A 181 23.76 -4.18 -15.67
N TRP A 182 25.09 -4.26 -15.66
CA TRP A 182 25.84 -5.33 -16.29
C TRP A 182 26.28 -6.38 -15.28
N TYR A 183 26.03 -7.64 -15.59
CA TYR A 183 26.49 -8.77 -14.80
C TYR A 183 26.86 -9.95 -15.71
N GLN A 184 28.08 -10.47 -15.58
CA GLN A 184 28.62 -11.58 -16.39
C GLN A 184 28.37 -11.39 -17.91
N ASP A 185 28.78 -10.24 -18.44
CA ASP A 185 28.63 -9.84 -19.86
C ASP A 185 27.18 -9.78 -20.38
N ASN A 186 26.20 -9.82 -19.49
CA ASN A 186 24.79 -9.63 -19.84
C ASN A 186 24.27 -8.30 -19.31
N GLU A 187 23.50 -7.63 -20.15
CA GLU A 187 22.78 -6.41 -19.76
C GLU A 187 21.44 -6.75 -19.14
N TYR A 188 21.19 -6.17 -18.00
CA TYR A 188 19.90 -6.17 -17.29
C TYR A 188 19.42 -4.75 -17.09
N PHE A 189 18.14 -4.58 -16.86
CA PHE A 189 17.53 -3.30 -16.52
C PHE A 189 16.89 -3.43 -15.16
N GLU A 190 17.23 -2.54 -14.24
CA GLU A 190 16.70 -2.52 -12.88
C GLU A 190 15.74 -1.36 -12.72
N CYS A 191 14.59 -1.61 -12.14
CA CYS A 191 13.63 -0.60 -11.77
C CYS A 191 12.84 -1.03 -10.52
N GLY A 192 13.04 -0.32 -9.41
CA GLY A 192 12.32 -0.62 -8.17
C GLY A 192 12.56 -2.03 -7.64
N ASN A 193 13.80 -2.51 -7.73
CA ASN A 193 14.21 -3.88 -7.35
C ASN A 193 13.63 -5.00 -8.24
N VAL A 194 13.06 -4.66 -9.38
CA VAL A 194 12.66 -5.60 -10.43
C VAL A 194 13.72 -5.59 -11.52
N TYR A 195 14.14 -6.79 -11.95
CA TYR A 195 15.17 -6.97 -12.97
C TYR A 195 14.54 -7.47 -14.26
N PHE A 196 14.93 -6.82 -15.35
CA PHE A 196 14.43 -7.15 -16.68
C PHE A 196 15.62 -7.52 -17.58
N ARG A 197 15.37 -8.42 -18.52
CA ARG A 197 16.27 -8.74 -19.61
C ARG A 197 15.58 -8.46 -20.94
N LYS A 198 16.28 -7.79 -21.86
CA LYS A 198 15.77 -7.56 -23.21
C LYS A 198 15.59 -8.87 -23.97
N THR A 199 14.47 -9.02 -24.63
CA THR A 199 14.13 -10.15 -25.49
C THR A 199 13.53 -9.63 -26.80
N PRO A 200 13.38 -10.44 -27.86
CA PRO A 200 12.69 -10.01 -29.08
C PRO A 200 11.26 -9.50 -28.84
N ASP A 201 10.56 -10.06 -27.84
CA ASP A 201 9.17 -9.72 -27.53
C ASP A 201 9.02 -8.51 -26.60
N GLY A 202 10.12 -8.02 -26.01
CA GLY A 202 10.13 -6.92 -25.05
C GLY A 202 11.11 -7.14 -23.91
N TYR A 203 10.73 -6.75 -22.71
CA TYR A 203 11.57 -6.85 -21.52
C TYR A 203 10.99 -7.88 -20.56
N LYS A 204 11.69 -8.98 -20.39
CA LYS A 204 11.28 -10.10 -19.56
C LYS A 204 11.72 -9.90 -18.11
N VAL A 205 10.80 -10.03 -17.16
CA VAL A 205 11.11 -10.08 -15.73
C VAL A 205 11.93 -11.32 -15.42
N VAL A 206 13.07 -11.12 -14.79
CA VAL A 206 14.03 -12.18 -14.42
C VAL A 206 14.38 -12.07 -12.93
N PRO A 207 14.87 -13.17 -12.32
CA PRO A 207 15.41 -13.09 -10.96
C PRO A 207 16.59 -12.12 -10.92
N ARG A 208 16.91 -11.65 -9.72
CA ARG A 208 18.10 -10.83 -9.48
C ARG A 208 19.35 -11.61 -9.92
N PRO A 209 20.19 -11.09 -10.84
CA PRO A 209 21.22 -11.88 -11.48
C PRO A 209 22.34 -12.36 -10.55
N TRP A 210 22.59 -11.69 -9.44
CA TRP A 210 23.67 -12.05 -8.48
C TRP A 210 23.20 -12.78 -7.22
N ASN A 211 21.99 -13.32 -7.24
CA ASN A 211 21.43 -14.14 -6.14
C ASN A 211 21.20 -15.60 -6.59
N GLY A 212 21.80 -16.02 -7.70
CA GLY A 212 21.75 -17.38 -8.21
C GLY A 212 22.94 -18.24 -7.76
#